data_b67f0929033462a3414de7b4f2962b84
#
_entry.id   b67f0929033462a3414de7b4f2962b84
#
_cell.length_a   1.000
_cell.length_b   1.000
_cell.length_c   1.000
_cell.angle_alpha   90.00
_cell.angle_beta   90.00
_cell.angle_gamma   90.00
#
_symmetry.space_group_name_H-M   'P 1'
#
loop_
_entity.id
_entity.type
_entity.pdbx_description
1 polymer ?
#
loop_
_entity_poly.entity_id
_entity_poly.type
_entity_poly.pdbx_seq_one_letter_code
_entity_poly.pdbx_strand_id
1 'polypeptide(L)'
;MVDALREARRVLAADGTLLDLRPLSSRCDIKVVTPAHAVPLGEVDATGCLADDMAADRAAHQVVEAGWFVPCRETFFDVEFYWDTVAEMKSFMEQSKRMGEVRPSYADLDKAFRELSEAASGGGRFRCRRPTMLAAYRKAASDDGDPDA
;
A
#
# COMPACT_ATOMS: atom_id res chain seq x y z
N MET A 1 -2.83 -18.29 3.01
CA MET A 1 -1.72 -17.33 3.17
C MET A 1 -0.53 -17.96 3.91
N VAL A 2 -0.72 -18.73 4.98
CA VAL A 2 0.36 -19.45 5.70
C VAL A 2 1.13 -20.39 4.76
N ASP A 3 0.44 -21.10 3.84
CA ASP A 3 1.11 -21.98 2.86
C ASP A 3 2.05 -21.23 1.91
N ALA A 4 1.71 -19.99 1.53
CA ALA A 4 2.61 -19.16 0.74
C ALA A 4 3.87 -18.76 1.54
N LEU A 5 3.73 -18.51 2.84
CA LEU A 5 4.86 -18.21 3.72
C LEU A 5 5.72 -19.48 3.99
N ARG A 6 5.10 -20.66 4.05
CA ARG A 6 5.83 -21.94 4.10
C ARG A 6 6.67 -22.15 2.86
N GLU A 7 6.09 -21.90 1.67
CA GLU A 7 6.81 -22.02 0.40
C GLU A 7 7.94 -20.97 0.29
N ALA A 8 7.69 -19.73 0.73
CA ALA A 8 8.74 -18.72 0.82
C ALA A 8 9.90 -19.19 1.71
N ARG A 9 9.62 -19.79 2.89
CA ARG A 9 10.64 -20.36 3.77
C ARG A 9 11.43 -21.47 3.07
N ARG A 10 10.76 -22.35 2.33
CA ARG A 10 11.39 -23.47 1.61
C ARG A 10 12.41 -22.98 0.59
N VAL A 11 12.09 -21.93 -0.18
CA VAL A 11 12.95 -21.43 -1.27
C VAL A 11 14.03 -20.44 -0.82
N LEU A 12 13.87 -19.84 0.36
CA LEU A 12 14.87 -18.92 0.91
C LEU A 12 16.13 -19.67 1.35
N ALA A 13 17.30 -19.06 1.11
CA ALA A 13 18.58 -19.50 1.68
C ALA A 13 18.53 -19.54 3.22
N ALA A 14 19.49 -20.18 3.87
CA ALA A 14 19.51 -20.37 5.33
C ALA A 14 19.45 -19.03 6.11
N ASP A 15 20.05 -17.97 5.58
CA ASP A 15 20.06 -16.62 6.14
C ASP A 15 19.17 -15.64 5.35
N GLY A 16 18.32 -16.18 4.47
CA GLY A 16 17.47 -15.39 3.57
C GLY A 16 16.49 -14.50 4.30
N THR A 17 16.18 -13.37 3.67
CA THR A 17 15.23 -12.38 4.19
C THR A 17 13.96 -12.35 3.34
N LEU A 18 12.81 -12.45 4.00
CA LEU A 18 11.50 -12.20 3.43
C LEU A 18 11.15 -10.72 3.64
N LEU A 19 10.76 -10.03 2.60
CA LEU A 19 10.20 -8.68 2.66
C LEU A 19 8.70 -8.73 2.38
N ASP A 20 7.93 -8.19 3.31
CA ASP A 20 6.48 -8.01 3.18
C ASP A 20 6.20 -6.52 2.95
N LEU A 21 5.84 -6.17 1.73
CA LEU A 21 5.49 -4.80 1.33
C LEU A 21 4.01 -4.74 1.01
N ARG A 22 3.25 -4.01 1.83
CA ARG A 22 1.79 -3.91 1.68
C ARG A 22 1.30 -2.48 1.78
N PRO A 23 0.50 -2.01 0.79
CA PRO A 23 -0.30 -0.81 0.99
C PRO A 23 -1.42 -1.13 2.00
N LEU A 24 -1.57 -0.27 3.00
CA LEU A 24 -2.56 -0.45 4.06
C LEU A 24 -3.95 -0.02 3.61
N SER A 25 -4.96 -0.72 4.13
CA SER A 25 -6.36 -0.37 3.95
C SER A 25 -6.71 0.83 4.82
N SER A 26 -6.89 1.98 4.18
CA SER A 26 -7.15 3.26 4.85
C SER A 26 -7.91 4.21 3.93
N ARG A 27 -8.35 5.33 4.46
CA ARG A 27 -8.75 6.47 3.63
C ARG A 27 -7.52 7.25 3.22
N CYS A 28 -7.46 7.61 1.93
CA CYS A 28 -6.31 8.27 1.33
C CYS A 28 -6.73 9.65 0.82
N ASP A 29 -6.03 10.70 1.22
CA ASP A 29 -6.30 12.07 0.78
C ASP A 29 -6.01 12.24 -0.70
N ILE A 30 -6.93 12.91 -1.42
CA ILE A 30 -6.68 13.45 -2.76
C ILE A 30 -6.42 14.95 -2.63
N LYS A 31 -5.29 15.39 -3.15
CA LYS A 31 -4.90 16.82 -3.17
C LYS A 31 -4.52 17.26 -4.58
N VAL A 32 -4.70 18.53 -4.88
CA VAL A 32 -3.99 19.19 -5.98
C VAL A 32 -2.73 19.83 -5.42
N VAL A 33 -1.61 19.48 -5.99
CA VAL A 33 -0.31 20.03 -5.65
C VAL A 33 0.15 20.96 -6.76
N THR A 34 0.44 22.19 -6.39
CA THR A 34 1.05 23.23 -7.24
C THR A 34 2.44 23.56 -6.71
N PRO A 35 3.28 24.32 -7.42
CA PRO A 35 4.54 24.77 -6.88
C PRO A 35 4.47 25.56 -5.58
N ALA A 36 3.31 26.21 -5.31
CA ALA A 36 3.15 27.07 -4.15
C ALA A 36 2.50 26.34 -2.95
N HIS A 37 1.56 25.42 -3.18
CA HIS A 37 0.80 24.77 -2.10
C HIS A 37 0.12 23.48 -2.54
N ALA A 38 -0.41 22.75 -1.56
CA ALA A 38 -1.22 21.55 -1.76
C ALA A 38 -2.63 21.78 -1.18
N VAL A 39 -3.64 21.68 -2.02
CA VAL A 39 -5.05 21.90 -1.67
C VAL A 39 -5.77 20.57 -1.58
N PRO A 40 -6.38 20.21 -0.43
CA PRO A 40 -7.18 19.01 -0.32
C PRO A 40 -8.45 19.14 -1.18
N LEU A 41 -8.76 18.10 -1.95
CA LEU A 41 -9.96 18.04 -2.80
C LEU A 41 -10.91 16.93 -2.41
N GLY A 42 -10.40 15.84 -1.84
CA GLY A 42 -11.22 14.68 -1.56
C GLY A 42 -10.45 13.53 -0.93
N GLU A 43 -11.05 12.37 -1.02
CA GLU A 43 -10.50 11.12 -0.47
C GLU A 43 -10.83 9.91 -1.34
N VAL A 44 -10.03 8.87 -1.20
CA VAL A 44 -10.32 7.51 -1.68
C VAL A 44 -10.56 6.63 -0.48
N ASP A 45 -11.67 5.93 -0.44
CA ASP A 45 -11.91 4.89 0.56
C ASP A 45 -11.28 3.56 0.11
N ALA A 46 -10.12 3.23 0.65
CA ALA A 46 -9.45 1.95 0.39
C ALA A 46 -9.59 0.96 1.56
N THR A 47 -10.61 1.12 2.41
CA THR A 47 -10.83 0.24 3.58
C THR A 47 -11.43 -1.12 3.22
N GLY A 48 -11.91 -1.31 2.00
CA GLY A 48 -12.54 -2.56 1.55
C GLY A 48 -11.67 -3.81 1.64
N CYS A 49 -10.35 -3.66 1.73
CA CYS A 49 -9.40 -4.78 1.87
C CYS A 49 -8.89 -5.01 3.30
N LEU A 50 -9.50 -4.37 4.31
CA LEU A 50 -9.06 -4.49 5.70
C LEU A 50 -9.05 -5.95 6.21
N ALA A 51 -10.03 -6.76 5.80
CA ALA A 51 -10.06 -8.18 6.16
C ALA A 51 -8.85 -8.96 5.62
N ASP A 52 -8.40 -8.62 4.41
CA ASP A 52 -7.22 -9.23 3.78
C ASP A 52 -5.94 -8.81 4.50
N ASP A 53 -5.83 -7.52 4.88
CA ASP A 53 -4.68 -7.02 5.64
C ASP A 53 -4.61 -7.71 7.01
N MET A 54 -5.72 -7.83 7.73
CA MET A 54 -5.78 -8.56 9.00
C MET A 54 -5.45 -10.06 8.84
N ALA A 55 -5.83 -10.68 7.72
CA ALA A 55 -5.49 -12.07 7.44
C ALA A 55 -3.99 -12.23 7.15
N ALA A 56 -3.37 -11.23 6.49
CA ALA A 56 -1.93 -11.20 6.27
C ALA A 56 -1.15 -11.05 7.58
N ASP A 57 -1.59 -10.15 8.46
CA ASP A 57 -0.97 -9.95 9.78
C ASP A 57 -1.05 -11.22 10.63
N ARG A 58 -2.22 -11.86 10.67
CA ARG A 58 -2.37 -13.13 11.39
C ARG A 58 -1.44 -14.21 10.84
N ALA A 59 -1.31 -14.32 9.51
CA ALA A 59 -0.42 -15.31 8.90
C ALA A 59 1.06 -15.04 9.20
N ALA A 60 1.48 -13.77 9.17
CA ALA A 60 2.83 -13.37 9.55
C ALA A 60 3.11 -13.71 11.03
N HIS A 61 2.16 -13.42 11.91
CA HIS A 61 2.26 -13.74 13.33
C HIS A 61 2.39 -15.25 13.58
N GLN A 62 1.54 -16.06 12.93
CA GLN A 62 1.57 -17.52 13.05
C GLN A 62 2.92 -18.12 12.67
N VAL A 63 3.55 -17.64 11.58
CA VAL A 63 4.85 -18.20 11.15
C VAL A 63 6.01 -17.72 12.02
N VAL A 64 5.89 -16.59 12.68
CA VAL A 64 6.84 -16.12 13.71
C VAL A 64 6.69 -16.96 14.98
N GLU A 65 5.47 -17.19 15.46
CA GLU A 65 5.19 -18.05 16.63
C GLU A 65 5.63 -19.50 16.38
N ALA A 66 5.48 -20.00 15.16
CA ALA A 66 5.96 -21.34 14.76
C ALA A 66 7.50 -21.41 14.64
N GLY A 67 8.22 -20.33 14.85
CA GLY A 67 9.68 -20.27 14.76
C GLY A 67 10.23 -20.37 13.34
N TRP A 68 9.39 -20.13 12.30
CA TRP A 68 9.85 -20.19 10.91
C TRP A 68 10.63 -18.96 10.49
N PHE A 69 10.27 -17.81 11.06
CA PHE A 69 10.84 -16.51 10.77
C PHE A 69 11.09 -15.72 12.04
N VAL A 70 12.12 -14.91 12.01
CA VAL A 70 12.45 -13.94 13.06
C VAL A 70 12.17 -12.54 12.53
N PRO A 71 11.27 -11.75 13.15
CA PRO A 71 11.03 -10.37 12.74
C PRO A 71 12.29 -9.54 12.96
N CYS A 72 12.70 -8.77 11.95
CA CYS A 72 13.90 -7.95 11.99
C CYS A 72 13.59 -6.46 12.09
N ARG A 73 12.65 -5.99 11.28
CA ARG A 73 12.30 -4.58 11.20
C ARG A 73 10.91 -4.41 10.60
N GLU A 74 10.21 -3.40 11.09
CA GLU A 74 8.98 -2.90 10.50
C GLU A 74 9.10 -1.39 10.34
N THR A 75 8.57 -0.85 9.25
CA THR A 75 8.52 0.58 8.98
C THR A 75 7.26 0.94 8.20
N PHE A 76 6.77 2.15 8.42
CA PHE A 76 5.60 2.70 7.75
C PHE A 76 6.03 3.96 7.00
N PHE A 77 5.50 4.12 5.79
CA PHE A 77 5.75 5.28 4.94
C PHE A 77 4.59 5.49 3.99
N ASP A 78 4.51 6.68 3.40
CA ASP A 78 3.51 6.97 2.38
C ASP A 78 4.09 6.75 0.99
N VAL A 79 3.38 6.01 0.15
CA VAL A 79 3.59 6.01 -1.30
C VAL A 79 2.74 7.11 -1.90
N GLU A 80 3.35 7.99 -2.65
CA GLU A 80 2.68 9.08 -3.32
C GLU A 80 2.46 8.74 -4.81
N PHE A 81 1.21 8.84 -5.24
CA PHE A 81 0.80 8.72 -6.63
C PHE A 81 0.48 10.09 -7.19
N TYR A 82 0.90 10.35 -8.41
CA TYR A 82 0.67 11.63 -9.09
C TYR A 82 0.05 11.40 -10.47
N TRP A 83 -0.92 12.24 -10.82
CA TRP A 83 -1.58 12.25 -12.12
C TRP A 83 -1.76 13.68 -12.61
N ASP A 84 -1.60 13.88 -13.89
CA ASP A 84 -1.75 15.20 -14.52
C ASP A 84 -3.22 15.50 -14.87
N THR A 85 -4.07 14.46 -14.91
CA THR A 85 -5.49 14.58 -15.22
C THR A 85 -6.36 13.69 -14.35
N VAL A 86 -7.65 14.08 -14.22
CA VAL A 86 -8.66 13.22 -13.56
C VAL A 86 -8.87 11.90 -14.32
N ALA A 87 -8.76 11.93 -15.66
CA ALA A 87 -8.93 10.73 -16.46
C ALA A 87 -7.87 9.66 -16.18
N GLU A 88 -6.60 10.07 -16.03
CA GLU A 88 -5.50 9.18 -15.60
C GLU A 88 -5.73 8.62 -14.20
N MET A 89 -6.08 9.49 -13.25
CA MET A 89 -6.39 9.07 -11.88
C MET A 89 -7.55 8.06 -11.86
N LYS A 90 -8.65 8.35 -12.57
CA LYS A 90 -9.81 7.47 -12.67
C LYS A 90 -9.43 6.11 -13.25
N SER A 91 -8.69 6.09 -14.36
CA SER A 91 -8.21 4.85 -14.99
C SER A 91 -7.38 3.99 -14.03
N PHE A 92 -6.48 4.61 -13.27
CA PHE A 92 -5.70 3.92 -12.26
C PHE A 92 -6.58 3.35 -11.13
N MET A 93 -7.53 4.14 -10.60
CA MET A 93 -8.42 3.70 -9.53
C MET A 93 -9.30 2.52 -9.97
N GLU A 94 -9.84 2.57 -11.18
CA GLU A 94 -10.69 1.50 -11.75
C GLU A 94 -9.92 0.20 -12.00
N GLN A 95 -8.63 0.28 -12.31
CA GLN A 95 -7.77 -0.91 -12.48
C GLN A 95 -7.31 -1.50 -11.14
N SER A 96 -7.31 -0.72 -10.09
CA SER A 96 -6.84 -1.14 -8.76
C SER A 96 -7.98 -1.78 -7.97
N LYS A 97 -7.94 -3.10 -7.80
CA LYS A 97 -8.92 -3.84 -6.97
C LYS A 97 -8.92 -3.44 -5.48
N ARG A 98 -7.90 -2.72 -5.04
CA ARG A 98 -7.74 -2.28 -3.65
C ARG A 98 -8.16 -0.83 -3.42
N MET A 99 -8.56 -0.13 -4.47
CA MET A 99 -9.11 1.21 -4.37
C MET A 99 -10.63 1.14 -4.40
N GLY A 100 -11.25 1.82 -3.45
CA GLY A 100 -12.69 1.87 -3.32
C GLY A 100 -13.30 3.16 -3.88
N GLU A 101 -14.31 3.67 -3.19
CA GLU A 101 -15.04 4.84 -3.63
C GLU A 101 -14.19 6.12 -3.53
N VAL A 102 -14.27 6.93 -4.57
CA VAL A 102 -13.65 8.26 -4.63
C VAL A 102 -14.70 9.33 -4.29
N ARG A 103 -14.39 10.22 -3.40
CA ARG A 103 -15.24 11.36 -2.98
C ARG A 103 -14.45 12.65 -2.99
N PRO A 104 -15.01 13.77 -3.52
CA PRO A 104 -16.28 13.85 -4.25
C PRO A 104 -16.21 13.14 -5.61
N SER A 105 -17.24 13.29 -6.44
CA SER A 105 -17.29 12.65 -7.75
C SER A 105 -16.12 13.08 -8.65
N TYR A 106 -15.77 12.24 -9.64
CA TYR A 106 -14.72 12.61 -10.61
C TYR A 106 -15.03 13.90 -11.39
N ALA A 107 -16.31 14.19 -11.62
CA ALA A 107 -16.72 15.43 -12.28
C ALA A 107 -16.43 16.67 -11.39
N ASP A 108 -16.69 16.57 -10.09
CA ASP A 108 -16.40 17.64 -9.16
C ASP A 108 -14.90 17.82 -8.96
N LEU A 109 -14.14 16.73 -8.92
CA LEU A 109 -12.67 16.75 -8.85
C LEU A 109 -12.08 17.44 -10.10
N ASP A 110 -12.59 17.13 -11.30
CA ASP A 110 -12.12 17.73 -12.55
C ASP A 110 -12.40 19.24 -12.58
N LYS A 111 -13.60 19.66 -12.14
CA LYS A 111 -13.96 21.07 -12.04
C LYS A 111 -13.01 21.81 -11.08
N ALA A 112 -12.85 21.30 -9.85
CA ALA A 112 -11.99 21.93 -8.86
C ALA A 112 -10.52 21.95 -9.29
N PHE A 113 -10.05 20.91 -9.99
CA PHE A 113 -8.69 20.86 -10.52
C PHE A 113 -8.44 21.95 -11.56
N ARG A 114 -9.39 22.16 -12.49
CA ARG A 114 -9.26 23.24 -13.49
C ARG A 114 -9.21 24.62 -12.84
N GLU A 115 -10.12 24.90 -11.91
CA GLU A 115 -10.16 26.17 -11.18
C GLU A 115 -8.83 26.46 -10.45
N LEU A 116 -8.26 25.45 -9.77
CA LEU A 116 -6.99 25.59 -9.06
C LEU A 116 -5.79 25.70 -10.00
N SER A 117 -5.79 24.96 -11.12
CA SER A 117 -4.69 24.99 -12.10
C SER A 117 -4.65 26.32 -12.85
N GLU A 118 -5.81 26.91 -13.17
CA GLU A 118 -5.93 28.23 -13.77
C GLU A 118 -5.43 29.32 -12.81
N ALA A 119 -5.85 29.25 -11.54
CA ALA A 119 -5.41 30.21 -10.51
C ALA A 119 -3.89 30.13 -10.24
N ALA A 120 -3.28 28.97 -10.41
CA ALA A 120 -1.86 28.74 -10.20
C ALA A 120 -0.98 29.05 -11.45
N SER A 121 -1.54 29.66 -12.49
CA SER A 121 -0.84 29.95 -13.76
C SER A 121 -0.31 28.68 -14.47
N GLY A 122 -1.00 27.58 -14.33
CA GLY A 122 -0.69 26.27 -14.90
C GLY A 122 0.28 25.43 -14.05
N GLY A 123 0.04 24.14 -14.02
CA GLY A 123 0.96 23.19 -13.41
C GLY A 123 0.52 22.57 -12.09
N GLY A 124 -0.77 22.31 -11.91
CA GLY A 124 -1.27 21.46 -10.83
C GLY A 124 -1.18 19.96 -11.19
N ARG A 125 -0.97 19.11 -10.20
CA ARG A 125 -1.07 17.65 -10.31
C ARG A 125 -1.94 17.10 -9.19
N PHE A 126 -2.73 16.08 -9.49
CA PHE A 126 -3.34 15.29 -8.43
C PHE A 126 -2.28 14.50 -7.69
N ARG A 127 -2.41 14.44 -6.37
CA ARG A 127 -1.62 13.57 -5.51
C ARG A 127 -2.53 12.78 -4.58
N CYS A 128 -2.33 11.47 -4.52
CA CYS A 128 -2.89 10.61 -3.50
C CYS A 128 -1.75 10.00 -2.67
N ARG A 129 -1.86 10.06 -1.34
CA ARG A 129 -0.94 9.38 -0.43
C ARG A 129 -1.56 8.11 0.07
N ARG A 130 -0.81 7.02 0.00
CA ARG A 130 -1.24 5.73 0.51
C ARG A 130 -0.27 5.22 1.57
N PRO A 131 -0.71 5.07 2.82
CA PRO A 131 0.09 4.44 3.85
C PRO A 131 0.49 3.03 3.43
N THR A 132 1.74 2.71 3.61
CA THR A 132 2.35 1.45 3.19
C THR A 132 3.22 0.94 4.32
N MET A 133 3.16 -0.37 4.59
CA MET A 133 4.02 -1.05 5.53
C MET A 133 5.08 -1.84 4.78
N LEU A 134 6.30 -1.84 5.31
CA LEU A 134 7.38 -2.74 4.92
C LEU A 134 7.88 -3.45 6.17
N ALA A 135 7.74 -4.77 6.20
CA ALA A 135 8.29 -5.62 7.25
C ALA A 135 9.36 -6.55 6.68
N ALA A 136 10.42 -6.79 7.44
CA ALA A 136 11.50 -7.69 7.11
C ALA A 136 11.55 -8.82 8.14
N TYR A 137 11.62 -10.05 7.65
CA TYR A 137 11.72 -11.27 8.45
C TYR A 137 12.91 -12.10 7.97
N ARG A 138 13.78 -12.53 8.87
CA ARG A 138 14.87 -13.45 8.55
C ARG A 138 14.38 -14.89 8.72
N LYS A 139 14.75 -15.76 7.79
CA LYS A 139 14.54 -17.21 7.97
C LYS A 139 15.22 -17.67 9.25
N ALA A 140 14.44 -18.29 10.15
CA ALA A 140 15.03 -18.89 11.36
C ALA A 140 15.94 -20.05 10.98
N ALA A 141 17.04 -20.19 11.71
CA ALA A 141 17.89 -21.38 11.58
C ALA A 141 17.04 -22.63 11.85
N SER A 142 17.14 -23.64 11.01
CA SER A 142 16.56 -24.95 11.32
C SER A 142 17.38 -25.52 12.46
N ASP A 143 16.76 -25.79 13.62
CA ASP A 143 17.31 -26.80 14.50
C ASP A 143 17.31 -28.10 13.68
N ASP A 144 18.44 -28.83 13.65
CA ASP A 144 18.69 -30.03 12.82
C ASP A 144 17.73 -31.21 13.12
N GLY A 145 16.45 -30.94 13.18
CA GLY A 145 15.35 -31.86 13.48
C GLY A 145 14.11 -31.65 12.62
N ASP A 146 14.25 -31.17 11.37
CA ASP A 146 13.09 -31.07 10.46
C ASP A 146 12.65 -32.50 10.07
N PRO A 147 11.50 -33.00 10.57
CA PRO A 147 11.03 -34.36 10.26
C PRO A 147 10.55 -34.53 8.82
N ASP A 148 10.56 -33.47 7.99
CA ASP A 148 10.07 -33.45 6.61
C ASP A 148 11.20 -33.12 5.57
N ALA A 149 12.50 -33.29 5.90
CA ALA A 149 13.62 -33.15 4.98
C ALA A 149 13.90 -34.44 4.20
#